data_ea4af5da9bab276f48839a46ffcdc22b
#
_entry.id   ea4af5da9bab276f48839a46ffcdc22b
#
_cell.length_a   1.000
_cell.length_b   1.000
_cell.length_c   1.000
_cell.angle_alpha   90.00
_cell.angle_beta   90.00
_cell.angle_gamma   90.00
#
_symmetry.space_group_name_H-M   'P 1'
#
loop_
_entity.id
_entity.type
_entity.pdbx_description
1 polymer ?
#
loop_
_entity_poly.entity_id
_entity_poly.type
_entity_poly.pdbx_seq_one_letter_code
_entity_poly.pdbx_strand_id
1 'polypeptide(L)'
;MTPAQRLRQLANLLNASTPLGLLLARLAGTTTLKGPRGLIIATGYDRKLPIAGAFAVGNVIIYRTGPEAALANSVLLGHEERHSTQYACLGLPFLALYFAAAGWSLLRHGNPASGNPFERHAGLEAGGYTYDGVPRLGRRRHRQ
;
A
#
# COMPACT_ATOMS: atom_id res chain seq x y z
N MET A 1 8.66 8.41 16.98
CA MET A 1 8.19 7.01 16.77
C MET A 1 7.67 6.44 18.08
N THR A 2 6.44 5.91 18.07
CA THR A 2 5.84 5.21 19.22
C THR A 2 6.45 3.80 19.39
N PRO A 3 6.27 3.15 20.55
CA PRO A 3 6.69 1.75 20.73
C PRO A 3 6.06 0.79 19.70
N ALA A 4 4.78 0.97 19.38
CA ALA A 4 4.08 0.15 18.37
C ALA A 4 4.70 0.31 16.97
N GLN A 5 5.09 1.53 16.58
CA GLN A 5 5.76 1.78 15.30
C GLN A 5 7.16 1.13 15.24
N ARG A 6 7.89 1.13 16.35
CA ARG A 6 9.19 0.43 16.46
C ARG A 6 9.00 -1.09 16.36
N LEU A 7 7.98 -1.63 17.03
CA LEU A 7 7.67 -3.05 16.97
C LEU A 7 7.29 -3.48 15.54
N ARG A 8 6.43 -2.70 14.86
CA ARG A 8 6.10 -2.93 13.45
C ARG A 8 7.36 -2.93 12.57
N GLN A 9 8.24 -1.95 12.75
CA GLN A 9 9.47 -1.84 11.98
C GLN A 9 10.36 -3.07 12.17
N LEU A 10 10.54 -3.50 13.42
CA LEU A 10 11.34 -4.68 13.76
C LEU A 10 10.71 -5.96 13.20
N ALA A 11 9.41 -6.15 13.41
CA ALA A 11 8.69 -7.32 12.90
C ALA A 11 8.82 -7.47 11.38
N ASN A 12 8.61 -6.37 10.63
CA ASN A 12 8.76 -6.38 9.17
C ASN A 12 10.19 -6.57 8.68
N LEU A 13 11.19 -6.24 9.50
CA LEU A 13 12.58 -6.55 9.20
C LEU A 13 12.85 -8.04 9.40
N LEU A 14 12.43 -8.59 10.55
CA LEU A 14 12.69 -9.99 10.94
C LEU A 14 11.92 -10.99 10.07
N ASN A 15 10.69 -10.67 9.66
CA ASN A 15 9.88 -11.53 8.78
C ASN A 15 10.21 -11.36 7.28
N ALA A 16 11.28 -10.63 6.96
CA ALA A 16 11.80 -10.37 5.61
C ALA A 16 10.90 -9.51 4.69
N SER A 17 9.75 -9.01 5.15
CA SER A 17 8.89 -8.18 4.28
C SER A 17 9.51 -6.83 3.93
N THR A 18 10.21 -6.16 4.86
CA THR A 18 10.97 -4.93 4.55
C THR A 18 12.15 -5.18 3.60
N PRO A 19 13.00 -6.19 3.80
CA PRO A 19 14.01 -6.57 2.81
C PRO A 19 13.43 -6.83 1.41
N LEU A 20 12.32 -7.53 1.31
CA LEU A 20 11.61 -7.75 0.04
C LEU A 20 11.15 -6.42 -0.59
N GLY A 21 10.56 -5.54 0.21
CA GLY A 21 10.13 -4.21 -0.25
C GLY A 21 11.28 -3.36 -0.80
N LEU A 22 12.43 -3.37 -0.12
CA LEU A 22 13.64 -2.68 -0.58
C LEU A 22 14.20 -3.27 -1.88
N LEU A 23 14.18 -4.60 -2.01
CA LEU A 23 14.58 -5.28 -3.22
C LEU A 23 13.68 -4.89 -4.40
N LEU A 24 12.36 -4.93 -4.22
CA LEU A 24 11.39 -4.54 -5.25
C LEU A 24 11.55 -3.07 -5.65
N ALA A 25 11.71 -2.17 -4.69
CA ALA A 25 11.96 -0.75 -4.93
C ALA A 25 13.23 -0.53 -5.76
N ARG A 26 14.33 -1.25 -5.41
CA ARG A 26 15.59 -1.18 -6.15
C ARG A 26 15.46 -1.73 -7.57
N LEU A 27 14.82 -2.89 -7.76
CA LEU A 27 14.62 -3.49 -9.08
C LEU A 27 13.69 -2.66 -9.98
N ALA A 28 12.79 -1.89 -9.36
CA ALA A 28 11.94 -0.94 -10.07
C ALA A 28 12.63 0.39 -10.41
N GLY A 29 13.86 0.63 -9.93
CA GLY A 29 14.60 1.86 -10.19
C GLY A 29 14.09 3.07 -9.41
N THR A 30 13.37 2.86 -8.31
CA THR A 30 12.82 3.94 -7.47
C THR A 30 13.89 4.61 -6.62
N THR A 31 13.63 5.86 -6.23
CA THR A 31 14.45 6.58 -5.24
C THR A 31 13.85 6.39 -3.86
N THR A 32 14.67 5.97 -2.89
CA THR A 32 14.24 5.73 -1.51
C THR A 32 14.63 6.87 -0.58
N LEU A 33 13.75 7.22 0.35
CA LEU A 33 13.97 8.22 1.39
C LEU A 33 13.33 7.78 2.72
N LYS A 34 13.77 8.39 3.82
CA LYS A 34 13.16 8.15 5.13
C LYS A 34 11.78 8.78 5.17
N GLY A 35 10.78 7.98 5.48
CA GLY A 35 9.41 8.42 5.73
C GLY A 35 9.12 8.65 7.22
N PRO A 36 7.94 9.18 7.53
CA PRO A 36 7.47 9.33 8.91
C PRO A 36 7.21 7.96 9.56
N ARG A 37 7.16 7.92 10.87
CA ARG A 37 6.73 6.77 11.68
C ARG A 37 7.49 5.46 11.39
N GLY A 38 8.76 5.56 10.96
CA GLY A 38 9.61 4.39 10.65
C GLY A 38 9.33 3.73 9.31
N LEU A 39 8.59 4.39 8.44
CA LEU A 39 8.38 3.97 7.06
C LEU A 39 9.57 4.36 6.17
N ILE A 40 9.71 3.67 5.07
CA ILE A 40 10.63 3.99 3.97
C ILE A 40 9.74 4.32 2.78
N ILE A 41 9.97 5.48 2.18
CA ILE A 41 9.22 5.92 1.01
C ILE A 41 10.08 5.69 -0.23
N ALA A 42 9.54 4.95 -1.20
CA ALA A 42 10.16 4.74 -2.50
C ALA A 42 9.31 5.43 -3.57
N THR A 43 9.90 6.29 -4.39
CA THR A 43 9.19 7.16 -5.34
C THR A 43 9.66 6.94 -6.78
N GLY A 44 8.78 7.26 -7.74
CA GLY A 44 9.10 7.11 -9.17
C GLY A 44 8.87 5.70 -9.71
N TYR A 45 7.91 4.95 -9.14
CA TYR A 45 7.56 3.63 -9.65
C TYR A 45 6.81 3.73 -10.99
N ASP A 46 7.38 3.19 -12.05
CA ASP A 46 6.88 3.30 -13.42
C ASP A 46 6.37 1.98 -14.04
N ARG A 47 6.44 0.87 -13.29
CA ARG A 47 6.02 -0.44 -13.77
C ARG A 47 4.50 -0.51 -13.95
N LYS A 48 4.03 -1.37 -14.87
CA LYS A 48 2.59 -1.52 -15.19
C LYS A 48 1.77 -2.04 -14.02
N LEU A 49 2.32 -2.95 -13.22
CA LEU A 49 1.64 -3.58 -12.07
C LEU A 49 2.43 -3.37 -10.78
N PRO A 50 1.74 -3.23 -9.64
CA PRO A 50 0.29 -3.07 -9.47
C PRO A 50 -0.21 -1.72 -10.02
N ILE A 51 -1.51 -1.64 -10.38
CA ILE A 51 -2.11 -0.42 -10.95
C ILE A 51 -2.33 0.68 -9.89
N ALA A 52 -2.18 0.37 -8.61
CA ALA A 52 -2.34 1.30 -7.50
C ALA A 52 -1.41 2.53 -7.60
N GLY A 53 -1.83 3.66 -7.07
CA GLY A 53 -1.01 4.88 -6.97
C GLY A 53 0.14 4.76 -5.98
N ALA A 54 -0.06 3.94 -4.94
CA ALA A 54 0.94 3.48 -3.98
C ALA A 54 0.63 2.06 -3.53
N PHE A 55 1.61 1.37 -2.96
CA PHE A 55 1.43 0.07 -2.31
C PHE A 55 2.55 -0.19 -1.29
N ALA A 56 2.23 -0.95 -0.26
CA ALA A 56 3.14 -1.31 0.82
C ALA A 56 3.75 -2.70 0.62
N VAL A 57 5.04 -2.84 0.94
CA VAL A 57 5.70 -4.13 1.16
C VAL A 57 6.58 -4.03 2.40
N GLY A 58 6.14 -4.62 3.50
CA GLY A 58 6.75 -4.40 4.81
C GLY A 58 6.64 -2.94 5.23
N ASN A 59 7.75 -2.32 5.62
CA ASN A 59 7.80 -0.88 5.93
C ASN A 59 8.11 0.01 4.72
N VAL A 60 8.19 -0.54 3.51
CA VAL A 60 8.46 0.21 2.28
C VAL A 60 7.14 0.53 1.60
N ILE A 61 6.87 1.83 1.45
CA ILE A 61 5.71 2.33 0.69
C ILE A 61 6.21 2.82 -0.65
N ILE A 62 5.75 2.19 -1.71
CA ILE A 62 6.20 2.45 -3.08
C ILE A 62 5.15 3.30 -3.79
N TYR A 63 5.55 4.48 -4.25
CA TYR A 63 4.70 5.48 -4.91
C TYR A 63 5.06 5.63 -6.39
N ARG A 64 4.04 5.86 -7.22
CA ARG A 64 4.23 6.28 -8.61
C ARG A 64 4.60 7.75 -8.73
N THR A 65 4.22 8.56 -7.76
CA THR A 65 4.48 10.00 -7.72
C THR A 65 5.86 10.33 -7.18
N GLY A 66 6.28 11.59 -7.33
CA GLY A 66 7.50 12.10 -6.71
C GLY A 66 7.37 12.28 -5.20
N PRO A 67 8.49 12.56 -4.50
CA PRO A 67 8.56 12.57 -3.04
C PRO A 67 7.65 13.61 -2.39
N GLU A 68 7.50 14.80 -2.97
CA GLU A 68 6.65 15.86 -2.42
C GLU A 68 5.18 15.44 -2.43
N ALA A 69 4.68 14.93 -3.55
CA ALA A 69 3.29 14.47 -3.68
C ALA A 69 3.01 13.24 -2.81
N ALA A 70 3.97 12.33 -2.68
CA ALA A 70 3.87 11.16 -1.81
C ALA A 70 3.70 11.55 -0.34
N LEU A 71 4.52 12.49 0.16
CA LEU A 71 4.48 12.95 1.54
C LEU A 71 3.30 13.89 1.84
N ALA A 72 2.82 14.64 0.84
CA ALA A 72 1.67 15.52 0.99
C ALA A 72 0.35 14.77 1.16
N ASN A 73 0.22 13.54 0.64
CA ASN A 73 -0.98 12.72 0.76
C ASN A 73 -0.97 11.88 2.04
N SER A 74 -1.23 12.52 3.17
CA SER A 74 -1.24 11.87 4.49
C SER A 74 -2.33 10.80 4.64
N VAL A 75 -3.43 10.91 3.89
CA VAL A 75 -4.55 9.96 3.91
C VAL A 75 -4.13 8.64 3.26
N LEU A 76 -3.55 8.70 2.06
CA LEU A 76 -3.01 7.53 1.36
C LEU A 76 -1.85 6.91 2.14
N LEU A 77 -0.96 7.74 2.68
CA LEU A 77 0.15 7.26 3.52
C LEU A 77 -0.36 6.51 4.76
N GLY A 78 -1.43 6.98 5.38
CA GLY A 78 -2.07 6.29 6.51
C GLY A 78 -2.70 4.95 6.12
N HIS A 79 -3.28 4.85 4.93
CA HIS A 79 -3.79 3.60 4.35
C HIS A 79 -2.65 2.58 4.16
N GLU A 80 -1.58 2.98 3.51
CA GLU A 80 -0.41 2.12 3.27
C GLU A 80 0.29 1.71 4.57
N GLU A 81 0.31 2.58 5.58
CA GLU A 81 0.84 2.24 6.91
C GLU A 81 0.05 1.11 7.58
N ARG A 82 -1.26 1.02 7.36
CA ARG A 82 -2.07 -0.10 7.87
C ARG A 82 -1.71 -1.40 7.17
N HIS A 83 -1.45 -1.39 5.86
CA HIS A 83 -0.90 -2.55 5.17
C HIS A 83 0.48 -2.95 5.70
N SER A 84 1.35 -1.99 6.00
CA SER A 84 2.63 -2.25 6.69
C SER A 84 2.43 -2.95 8.04
N THR A 85 1.38 -2.59 8.78
CA THR A 85 1.03 -3.25 10.04
C THR A 85 0.50 -4.67 9.82
N GLN A 86 -0.27 -4.89 8.76
CA GLN A 86 -0.72 -6.24 8.38
C GLN A 86 0.46 -7.16 8.03
N TYR A 87 1.47 -6.64 7.33
CA TYR A 87 2.74 -7.36 7.12
C TYR A 87 3.45 -7.69 8.43
N ALA A 88 3.45 -6.78 9.39
CA ALA A 88 4.09 -7.04 10.70
C ALA A 88 3.42 -8.18 11.46
N CYS A 89 2.10 -8.33 11.32
CA CYS A 89 1.32 -9.39 11.96
C CYS A 89 1.40 -10.73 11.23
N LEU A 90 1.40 -10.72 9.90
CA LEU A 90 1.22 -11.91 9.06
C LEU A 90 2.49 -12.32 8.31
N GLY A 91 3.49 -11.44 8.21
CA GLY A 91 4.70 -11.69 7.45
C GLY A 91 4.45 -11.80 5.93
N LEU A 92 5.34 -12.51 5.24
CA LEU A 92 5.23 -12.75 3.79
C LEU A 92 3.95 -13.49 3.36
N PRO A 93 3.35 -14.41 4.15
CA PRO A 93 2.03 -14.98 3.87
C PRO A 93 0.93 -13.94 3.62
N PHE A 94 1.07 -12.72 4.15
CA PHE A 94 0.14 -11.62 3.86
C PHE A 94 -0.06 -11.40 2.35
N LEU A 95 0.98 -11.50 1.53
CA LEU A 95 0.86 -11.36 0.07
C LEU A 95 -0.13 -12.36 -0.53
N ALA A 96 0.01 -13.64 -0.19
CA ALA A 96 -0.87 -14.69 -0.70
C ALA A 96 -2.32 -14.48 -0.22
N LEU A 97 -2.50 -14.15 1.06
CA LEU A 97 -3.81 -13.87 1.66
C LEU A 97 -4.47 -12.64 1.03
N TYR A 98 -3.69 -11.57 0.81
CA TYR A 98 -4.18 -10.35 0.17
C TYR A 98 -4.67 -10.61 -1.25
N PHE A 99 -3.88 -11.32 -2.07
CA PHE A 99 -4.27 -11.62 -3.45
C PHE A 99 -5.44 -12.60 -3.53
N ALA A 100 -5.52 -13.59 -2.63
CA ALA A 100 -6.69 -14.46 -2.53
C ALA A 100 -7.96 -13.66 -2.18
N ALA A 101 -7.87 -12.74 -1.21
CA ALA A 101 -8.97 -11.86 -0.82
C ALA A 101 -9.34 -10.87 -1.93
N ALA A 102 -8.36 -10.32 -2.65
CA ALA A 102 -8.57 -9.44 -3.80
C ALA A 102 -9.27 -10.17 -4.95
N GLY A 103 -8.85 -11.40 -5.26
CA GLY A 103 -9.50 -12.26 -6.26
C GLY A 103 -10.95 -12.60 -5.88
N TRP A 104 -11.18 -12.95 -4.61
CA TRP A 104 -12.53 -13.16 -4.09
C TRP A 104 -13.40 -11.90 -4.21
N SER A 105 -12.84 -10.75 -3.82
CA SER A 105 -13.55 -9.47 -3.93
C SER A 105 -13.90 -9.13 -5.38
N LEU A 106 -12.98 -9.39 -6.31
CA LEU A 106 -13.21 -9.18 -7.74
C LEU A 106 -14.37 -10.01 -8.26
N LEU A 107 -14.44 -11.30 -7.88
CA LEU A 107 -15.52 -12.21 -8.29
C LEU A 107 -16.87 -11.81 -7.69
N ARG A 108 -16.91 -11.32 -6.46
CA ARG A 108 -18.16 -11.02 -5.74
C ARG A 108 -18.65 -9.59 -5.90
N HIS A 109 -17.74 -8.63 -6.07
CA HIS A 109 -18.03 -7.19 -6.06
C HIS A 109 -17.56 -6.45 -7.32
N GLY A 110 -16.92 -7.15 -8.28
CA GLY A 110 -16.42 -6.54 -9.52
C GLY A 110 -15.18 -5.65 -9.34
N ASN A 111 -14.59 -5.62 -8.13
CA ASN A 111 -13.36 -4.89 -7.85
C ASN A 111 -12.56 -5.59 -6.74
N PRO A 112 -11.22 -5.40 -6.68
CA PRO A 112 -10.36 -6.16 -5.77
C PRO A 112 -10.40 -5.69 -4.30
N ALA A 113 -11.10 -4.60 -3.98
CA ALA A 113 -11.02 -3.93 -2.69
C ALA A 113 -12.28 -4.06 -1.84
N SER A 114 -13.48 -3.87 -2.40
CA SER A 114 -14.73 -3.73 -1.63
C SER A 114 -15.06 -4.94 -0.74
N GLY A 115 -14.74 -6.14 -1.17
CA GLY A 115 -14.90 -7.38 -0.39
C GLY A 115 -13.61 -7.88 0.26
N ASN A 116 -12.49 -7.19 0.04
CA ASN A 116 -11.20 -7.56 0.62
C ASN A 116 -11.11 -7.07 2.07
N PRO A 117 -11.03 -7.96 3.08
CA PRO A 117 -10.99 -7.55 4.48
C PRO A 117 -9.75 -6.72 4.82
N PHE A 118 -8.64 -6.90 4.12
CA PHE A 118 -7.41 -6.14 4.33
C PHE A 118 -7.56 -4.69 3.88
N GLU A 119 -8.20 -4.47 2.72
CA GLU A 119 -8.53 -3.14 2.21
C GLU A 119 -9.58 -2.43 3.08
N ARG A 120 -10.59 -3.16 3.51
CA ARG A 120 -11.60 -2.61 4.43
C ARG A 120 -11.00 -2.17 5.75
N HIS A 121 -10.08 -2.96 6.30
CA HIS A 121 -9.36 -2.60 7.52
C HIS A 121 -8.39 -1.42 7.29
N ALA A 122 -7.76 -1.35 6.11
CA ALA A 122 -6.90 -0.24 5.74
C ALA A 122 -7.68 1.06 5.43
N GLY A 123 -8.98 0.96 5.16
CA GLY A 123 -9.87 2.06 4.84
C GLY A 123 -10.01 2.27 3.33
N LEU A 124 -11.12 1.78 2.76
CA LEU A 124 -11.37 1.79 1.32
C LEU A 124 -11.24 3.18 0.68
N GLU A 125 -11.88 4.19 1.28
CA GLU A 125 -11.84 5.56 0.75
C GLU A 125 -10.43 6.16 0.76
N ALA A 126 -9.66 5.86 1.78
CA ALA A 126 -8.27 6.30 1.91
C ALA A 126 -7.37 5.67 0.83
N GLY A 127 -7.66 4.43 0.41
CA GLY A 127 -7.01 3.74 -0.71
C GLY A 127 -7.54 4.15 -2.10
N GLY A 128 -8.52 5.06 -2.15
CA GLY A 128 -9.11 5.52 -3.41
C GLY A 128 -10.25 4.65 -3.93
N TYR A 129 -10.77 3.72 -3.14
CA TYR A 129 -11.91 2.87 -3.48
C TYR A 129 -13.21 3.43 -2.92
N THR A 130 -14.35 3.10 -3.57
CA THR A 130 -15.69 3.36 -3.06
C THR A 130 -16.35 2.04 -2.68
N TYR A 131 -17.34 2.09 -1.78
CA TYR A 131 -18.16 0.92 -1.44
C TYR A 131 -18.94 0.37 -2.63
N ASP A 132 -19.17 1.21 -3.66
CA ASP A 132 -19.89 0.86 -4.90
C ASP A 132 -19.00 0.23 -5.97
N GLY A 133 -17.76 -0.08 -5.64
CA GLY A 133 -16.86 -0.82 -6.52
C GLY A 133 -16.21 -0.05 -7.67
N VAL A 134 -16.47 1.25 -7.80
CA VAL A 134 -15.87 2.08 -8.85
C VAL A 134 -14.65 2.82 -8.29
N PRO A 135 -13.43 2.60 -8.82
CA PRO A 135 -12.26 3.39 -8.43
C PRO A 135 -12.49 4.88 -8.67
N ARG A 136 -12.23 5.72 -7.68
CA ARG A 136 -12.36 7.20 -7.81
C ARG A 136 -11.47 7.80 -8.92
N LEU A 137 -10.40 7.14 -9.31
CA LEU A 137 -9.46 7.56 -10.35
C LEU A 137 -10.06 7.57 -11.77
N GLY A 138 -11.29 7.10 -11.98
CA GLY A 138 -11.97 7.08 -13.29
C GLY A 138 -13.00 8.18 -13.53
N ARG A 139 -13.33 9.01 -12.54
CA ARG A 139 -14.25 10.14 -12.75
C ARG A 139 -13.51 11.32 -13.39
N ARG A 140 -13.39 11.32 -14.71
CA ARG A 140 -13.22 12.57 -15.46
C ARG A 140 -14.35 13.52 -15.04
N ARG A 141 -13.99 14.64 -14.40
CA ARG A 141 -14.93 15.75 -14.23
C ARG A 141 -15.37 16.17 -15.64
N HIS A 142 -16.56 15.78 -16.06
CA HIS A 142 -17.25 16.51 -17.10
C HIS A 142 -17.50 17.92 -16.55
N ARG A 143 -16.68 18.88 -16.94
CA ARG A 143 -17.01 20.29 -16.84
C ARG A 143 -18.16 20.52 -17.85
N GLN A 144 -19.33 20.84 -17.33
CA GLN A 144 -20.31 21.66 -18.02
C GLN A 144 -19.91 23.11 -17.85
#